data_1d7447bb112caa817072bae155756e1e
#
_entry.id   1d7447bb112caa817072bae155756e1e
#
_cell.length_a   1.000
_cell.length_b   1.000
_cell.length_c   1.000
_cell.angle_alpha   90.00
_cell.angle_beta   90.00
_cell.angle_gamma   90.00
#
_symmetry.space_group_name_H-M   'P 1'
#
loop_
_entity.id
_entity.type
_entity.pdbx_description
1 polymer ?
#
loop_
_entity_poly.entity_id
_entity_poly.type
_entity_poly.pdbx_seq_one_letter_code
_entity_poly.pdbx_strand_id
1 'polypeptide(L)'
;DKPEKDIKMMIVCNEGNPSRYRDLKHYVLDHVEDVDIYGKWNFKSKRINEDKRFKGPKKFNDLMGMLDRVKYTFCIPIKKGWVTAKFWEMAHHGIIPFLHPDYDTNDHLGVPDFFRIKDSKDLHDKIELLENDHTEYLHKKNLLDNMLKLSYYDGSRLNEVAILTLNEIVDKWP
;
A
#
# COMPACT_ATOMS: atom_id res chain seq x y z
N ASP A 1 4.25 22.16 11.14
CA ASP A 1 2.97 21.44 11.26
C ASP A 1 2.83 20.53 10.03
N LYS A 2 2.52 19.26 10.26
CA LYS A 2 2.19 18.35 9.15
C LYS A 2 0.82 18.75 8.61
N PRO A 3 0.61 18.72 7.27
CA PRO A 3 -0.69 19.02 6.69
C PRO A 3 -1.78 18.06 7.22
N GLU A 4 -2.99 18.57 7.33
CA GLU A 4 -4.14 17.73 7.67
C GLU A 4 -4.36 16.66 6.60
N LYS A 5 -4.65 15.43 7.04
CA LYS A 5 -4.90 14.30 6.12
C LYS A 5 -6.36 14.34 5.66
N ASP A 6 -6.60 15.01 4.54
CA ASP A 6 -7.93 15.24 3.95
C ASP A 6 -8.26 14.32 2.76
N ILE A 7 -7.29 13.54 2.28
CA ILE A 7 -7.50 12.51 1.26
C ILE A 7 -7.67 11.16 1.95
N LYS A 8 -8.90 10.59 1.90
CA LYS A 8 -9.20 9.36 2.59
C LYS A 8 -8.34 8.20 2.13
N MET A 9 -8.35 7.89 0.85
CA MET A 9 -7.57 6.78 0.30
C MET A 9 -6.93 7.15 -1.04
N MET A 10 -5.67 6.76 -1.21
CA MET A 10 -4.96 6.89 -2.48
C MET A 10 -4.24 5.59 -2.83
N ILE A 11 -4.42 5.13 -4.05
CA ILE A 11 -3.74 3.95 -4.59
C ILE A 11 -2.85 4.38 -5.76
N VAL A 12 -1.58 4.05 -5.66
CA VAL A 12 -0.59 4.39 -6.70
C VAL A 12 -0.02 3.11 -7.29
N CYS A 13 -0.60 2.69 -8.40
CA CYS A 13 -0.11 1.51 -9.13
C CYS A 13 -0.52 1.54 -10.60
N ASN A 14 0.23 0.80 -11.43
CA ASN A 14 -0.16 0.58 -12.82
C ASN A 14 -1.03 -0.67 -12.92
N GLU A 15 -1.87 -0.78 -13.95
CA GLU A 15 -2.68 -1.98 -14.20
C GLU A 15 -1.78 -3.24 -14.29
N GLY A 16 -0.73 -3.18 -15.10
CA GLY A 16 0.25 -4.25 -15.25
C GLY A 16 -0.32 -5.53 -15.87
N ASN A 17 -1.34 -6.10 -15.21
CA ASN A 17 -2.10 -7.25 -15.71
C ASN A 17 -3.59 -7.12 -15.32
N PRO A 18 -4.50 -7.83 -16.01
CA PRO A 18 -5.95 -7.75 -15.75
C PRO A 18 -6.38 -8.22 -14.35
N SER A 19 -5.59 -9.04 -13.68
CA SER A 19 -5.93 -9.51 -12.32
C SER A 19 -5.92 -8.35 -11.33
N ARG A 20 -5.00 -7.39 -11.49
CA ARG A 20 -4.90 -6.25 -10.60
C ARG A 20 -6.17 -5.37 -10.58
N TYR A 21 -6.83 -5.18 -11.74
CA TYR A 21 -8.12 -4.50 -11.76
C TYR A 21 -9.20 -5.30 -11.02
N ARG A 22 -9.22 -6.62 -11.19
CA ARG A 22 -10.18 -7.50 -10.51
C ARG A 22 -9.99 -7.42 -8.99
N ASP A 23 -8.74 -7.47 -8.52
CA ASP A 23 -8.42 -7.37 -7.10
C ASP A 23 -8.76 -5.98 -6.55
N LEU A 24 -8.39 -4.91 -7.29
CA LEU A 24 -8.77 -3.54 -6.94
C LEU A 24 -10.28 -3.38 -6.85
N LYS A 25 -11.02 -3.94 -7.82
CA LYS A 25 -12.48 -3.89 -7.82
C LYS A 25 -13.04 -4.61 -6.59
N HIS A 26 -12.63 -5.85 -6.37
CA HIS A 26 -13.14 -6.70 -5.29
C HIS A 26 -12.87 -6.12 -3.90
N TYR A 27 -11.65 -5.65 -3.65
CA TYR A 27 -11.26 -5.17 -2.31
C TYR A 27 -11.62 -3.70 -2.06
N VAL A 28 -11.60 -2.86 -3.09
CA VAL A 28 -11.68 -1.40 -2.91
C VAL A 28 -12.88 -0.80 -3.63
N LEU A 29 -12.99 -0.96 -4.97
CA LEU A 29 -13.97 -0.18 -5.74
C LEU A 29 -15.42 -0.51 -5.41
N ASP A 30 -15.70 -1.75 -4.99
CA ASP A 30 -17.06 -2.17 -4.63
C ASP A 30 -17.46 -1.70 -3.21
N HIS A 31 -16.53 -1.15 -2.41
CA HIS A 31 -16.75 -0.83 -1.00
C HIS A 31 -16.29 0.57 -0.56
N VAL A 32 -15.36 1.18 -1.28
CA VAL A 32 -14.79 2.50 -0.94
C VAL A 32 -15.08 3.48 -2.08
N GLU A 33 -15.93 4.46 -1.80
CA GLU A 33 -16.29 5.49 -2.78
C GLU A 33 -15.20 6.55 -2.92
N ASP A 34 -14.64 7.00 -1.79
CA ASP A 34 -13.64 8.07 -1.72
C ASP A 34 -12.23 7.51 -1.82
N VAL A 35 -11.83 7.17 -3.05
CA VAL A 35 -10.48 6.69 -3.38
C VAL A 35 -9.98 7.30 -4.67
N ASP A 36 -8.76 7.80 -4.66
CA ASP A 36 -8.03 8.29 -5.83
C ASP A 36 -7.02 7.25 -6.33
N ILE A 37 -7.11 6.88 -7.60
CA ILE A 37 -6.26 5.85 -8.20
C ILE A 37 -5.38 6.48 -9.27
N TYR A 38 -4.08 6.49 -9.01
CA TYR A 38 -3.07 7.03 -9.91
C TYR A 38 -2.23 5.92 -10.54
N GLY A 39 -1.90 6.10 -11.82
CA GLY A 39 -1.02 5.18 -12.56
C GLY A 39 -1.45 4.97 -14.00
N LYS A 40 -0.74 4.08 -14.69
CA LYS A 40 -1.03 3.72 -16.08
C LYS A 40 -2.07 2.60 -16.11
N TRP A 41 -3.30 2.96 -16.42
CA TRP A 41 -4.43 2.06 -16.58
C TRP A 41 -4.92 2.08 -18.03
N ASN A 42 -5.69 1.06 -18.43
CA ASN A 42 -6.25 0.99 -19.77
C ASN A 42 -7.46 1.92 -19.93
N PHE A 43 -7.22 3.20 -20.12
CA PHE A 43 -8.26 4.22 -20.33
C PHE A 43 -9.08 4.05 -21.64
N LYS A 44 -8.71 3.12 -22.52
CA LYS A 44 -9.56 2.70 -23.64
C LYS A 44 -10.72 1.82 -23.17
N SER A 45 -10.61 1.21 -22.01
CA SER A 45 -11.68 0.45 -21.39
C SER A 45 -12.71 1.40 -20.78
N LYS A 46 -13.98 1.22 -21.18
CA LYS A 46 -15.12 2.00 -20.64
C LYS A 46 -15.17 1.99 -19.11
N ARG A 47 -14.93 0.83 -18.49
CA ARG A 47 -14.93 0.64 -17.03
C ARG A 47 -13.88 1.49 -16.28
N ILE A 48 -12.79 1.86 -16.95
CA ILE A 48 -11.74 2.71 -16.37
C ILE A 48 -12.01 4.19 -16.72
N ASN A 49 -12.36 4.46 -17.96
CA ASN A 49 -12.55 5.83 -18.45
C ASN A 49 -13.75 6.53 -17.82
N GLU A 50 -14.82 5.80 -17.50
CA GLU A 50 -16.04 6.35 -16.89
C GLU A 50 -15.96 6.43 -15.36
N ASP A 51 -15.04 5.71 -14.72
CA ASP A 51 -14.87 5.74 -13.27
C ASP A 51 -13.95 6.89 -12.85
N LYS A 52 -14.55 7.92 -12.25
CA LYS A 52 -13.86 9.16 -11.83
C LYS A 52 -12.78 8.95 -10.77
N ARG A 53 -12.73 7.78 -10.14
CA ARG A 53 -11.69 7.42 -9.18
C ARG A 53 -10.34 7.19 -9.85
N PHE A 54 -10.32 6.82 -11.13
CA PHE A 54 -9.09 6.70 -11.92
C PHE A 54 -8.64 8.07 -12.43
N LYS A 55 -7.54 8.57 -11.88
CA LYS A 55 -6.99 9.91 -12.18
C LYS A 55 -5.90 9.90 -13.26
N GLY A 56 -5.48 8.70 -13.69
CA GLY A 56 -4.39 8.56 -14.65
C GLY A 56 -2.99 8.75 -14.06
N PRO A 57 -1.96 8.74 -14.92
CA PRO A 57 -0.58 8.95 -14.47
C PRO A 57 -0.36 10.39 -14.03
N LYS A 58 0.43 10.57 -12.97
CA LYS A 58 0.83 11.86 -12.44
C LYS A 58 2.36 11.95 -12.36
N LYS A 59 2.92 13.13 -12.51
CA LYS A 59 4.36 13.36 -12.33
C LYS A 59 4.75 13.03 -10.89
N PHE A 60 5.95 12.51 -10.71
CA PHE A 60 6.43 12.06 -9.40
C PHE A 60 6.34 13.18 -8.33
N ASN A 61 6.87 14.37 -8.64
CA ASN A 61 6.88 15.49 -7.68
C ASN A 61 5.46 15.93 -7.27
N ASP A 62 4.52 15.95 -8.22
CA ASP A 62 3.12 16.30 -7.92
C ASP A 62 2.46 15.25 -7.03
N LEU A 63 2.78 13.98 -7.27
CA LEU A 63 2.28 12.87 -6.46
C LEU A 63 2.84 12.94 -5.04
N MET A 64 4.14 13.15 -4.90
CA MET A 64 4.81 13.27 -3.60
C MET A 64 4.20 14.38 -2.74
N GLY A 65 3.88 15.54 -3.33
CA GLY A 65 3.22 16.65 -2.62
C GLY A 65 1.81 16.32 -2.10
N MET A 66 1.18 15.27 -2.62
CA MET A 66 -0.15 14.83 -2.15
C MET A 66 -0.07 13.78 -1.03
N LEU A 67 1.01 13.00 -0.96
CA LEU A 67 1.09 11.85 -0.05
C LEU A 67 0.95 12.24 1.42
N ASP A 68 1.47 13.38 1.83
CA ASP A 68 1.35 13.84 3.23
C ASP A 68 -0.10 14.10 3.66
N ARG A 69 -1.02 14.25 2.70
CA ARG A 69 -2.45 14.47 2.91
C ARG A 69 -3.29 13.20 2.92
N VAL A 70 -2.70 12.05 2.63
CA VAL A 70 -3.40 10.76 2.48
C VAL A 70 -3.46 10.02 3.80
N LYS A 71 -4.63 9.45 4.14
CA LYS A 71 -4.79 8.60 5.33
C LYS A 71 -4.42 7.14 5.08
N TYR A 72 -4.98 6.54 4.01
CA TYR A 72 -4.90 5.11 3.74
C TYR A 72 -4.41 4.79 2.32
N THR A 73 -3.80 3.64 2.18
CA THR A 73 -3.51 3.03 0.86
C THR A 73 -3.76 1.54 0.89
N PHE A 74 -3.92 0.93 -0.28
CA PHE A 74 -4.00 -0.51 -0.44
C PHE A 74 -2.89 -1.00 -1.36
N CYS A 75 -2.03 -1.86 -0.84
CA CYS A 75 -0.89 -2.41 -1.56
C CYS A 75 -1.28 -3.69 -2.28
N ILE A 76 -1.40 -3.63 -3.60
CA ILE A 76 -1.73 -4.76 -4.46
C ILE A 76 -0.45 -5.26 -5.15
N PRO A 77 -0.09 -6.54 -5.04
CA PRO A 77 1.13 -7.06 -5.66
C PRO A 77 1.01 -7.14 -7.18
N ILE A 78 2.15 -7.07 -7.88
CA ILE A 78 2.22 -7.43 -9.32
C ILE A 78 2.17 -8.94 -9.48
N LYS A 79 2.80 -9.65 -8.56
CA LYS A 79 2.91 -11.10 -8.49
C LYS A 79 2.82 -11.51 -7.03
N LYS A 80 2.21 -12.65 -6.75
CA LYS A 80 2.08 -13.22 -5.42
C LYS A 80 3.42 -13.24 -4.68
N GLY A 81 3.41 -12.76 -3.45
CA GLY A 81 4.57 -12.67 -2.56
C GLY A 81 5.51 -11.49 -2.83
N TRP A 82 5.23 -10.67 -3.86
CA TRP A 82 6.12 -9.54 -4.18
C TRP A 82 5.80 -8.32 -3.32
N VAL A 83 6.78 -7.94 -2.52
CA VAL A 83 6.84 -6.65 -1.85
C VAL A 83 7.45 -5.60 -2.79
N THR A 84 6.88 -4.43 -2.83
CA THR A 84 7.37 -3.32 -3.65
C THR A 84 7.77 -2.13 -2.78
N ALA A 85 8.64 -1.26 -3.30
CA ALA A 85 9.04 -0.02 -2.64
C ALA A 85 7.83 0.86 -2.25
N LYS A 86 6.69 0.65 -2.91
CA LYS A 86 5.47 1.43 -2.66
C LYS A 86 4.97 1.33 -1.22
N PHE A 87 5.11 0.17 -0.58
CA PHE A 87 4.80 0.03 0.85
C PHE A 87 5.59 1.04 1.70
N TRP A 88 6.91 1.07 1.51
CA TRP A 88 7.81 1.95 2.26
C TRP A 88 7.56 3.42 1.95
N GLU A 89 7.37 3.77 0.67
CA GLU A 89 7.05 5.13 0.26
C GLU A 89 5.80 5.64 0.98
N MET A 90 4.71 4.85 0.99
CA MET A 90 3.47 5.23 1.63
C MET A 90 3.62 5.33 3.15
N ALA A 91 4.26 4.34 3.77
CA ALA A 91 4.45 4.31 5.22
C ALA A 91 5.29 5.49 5.72
N HIS A 92 6.33 5.91 4.98
CA HIS A 92 7.14 7.10 5.32
C HIS A 92 6.35 8.41 5.32
N HIS A 93 5.32 8.52 4.49
CA HIS A 93 4.40 9.65 4.52
C HIS A 93 3.33 9.54 5.63
N GLY A 94 3.48 8.53 6.52
CA GLY A 94 2.53 8.26 7.59
C GLY A 94 1.14 7.86 7.06
N ILE A 95 1.10 7.23 5.88
CA ILE A 95 -0.09 6.63 5.30
C ILE A 95 -0.21 5.22 5.86
N ILE A 96 -1.38 4.84 6.36
CA ILE A 96 -1.63 3.48 6.82
C ILE A 96 -1.81 2.56 5.60
N PRO A 97 -0.88 1.61 5.34
CA PRO A 97 -0.97 0.70 4.22
C PRO A 97 -1.72 -0.57 4.63
N PHE A 98 -2.76 -0.90 3.91
CA PHE A 98 -3.37 -2.22 3.98
C PHE A 98 -2.80 -3.13 2.90
N LEU A 99 -2.50 -4.37 3.25
CA LEU A 99 -1.82 -5.32 2.37
C LEU A 99 -2.81 -6.36 1.82
N HIS A 100 -2.84 -6.48 0.50
CA HIS A 100 -3.55 -7.58 -0.16
C HIS A 100 -3.06 -8.94 0.38
N PRO A 101 -3.90 -9.99 0.50
CA PRO A 101 -3.49 -11.31 0.99
C PRO A 101 -2.27 -11.91 0.28
N ASP A 102 -2.12 -11.63 -1.01
CA ASP A 102 -0.97 -12.08 -1.81
C ASP A 102 0.24 -11.13 -1.76
N TYR A 103 0.18 -10.04 -0.97
CA TYR A 103 1.31 -9.15 -0.76
C TYR A 103 2.13 -9.67 0.43
N ASP A 104 3.42 -9.85 0.28
CA ASP A 104 4.29 -10.31 1.37
C ASP A 104 3.85 -11.64 2.04
N THR A 105 3.61 -12.67 1.23
CA THR A 105 3.15 -13.99 1.73
C THR A 105 4.17 -14.71 2.62
N ASN A 106 5.44 -14.28 2.60
CA ASN A 106 6.52 -14.86 3.41
C ASN A 106 6.86 -14.01 4.65
N ASP A 107 6.05 -13.01 4.95
CA ASP A 107 6.22 -12.11 6.10
C ASP A 107 7.60 -11.43 6.18
N HIS A 108 8.17 -11.07 5.03
CA HIS A 108 9.46 -10.36 4.97
C HIS A 108 9.40 -8.96 5.62
N LEU A 109 8.23 -8.31 5.56
CA LEU A 109 8.04 -6.97 6.14
C LEU A 109 7.88 -7.01 7.67
N GLY A 110 7.43 -8.14 8.25
CA GLY A 110 7.06 -8.24 9.67
C GLY A 110 6.00 -7.21 10.08
N VAL A 111 5.07 -6.94 9.17
CA VAL A 111 3.98 -5.99 9.42
C VAL A 111 2.97 -6.61 10.36
N PRO A 112 2.50 -5.89 11.41
CA PRO A 112 1.46 -6.41 12.29
C PRO A 112 0.21 -6.87 11.54
N ASP A 113 -0.46 -7.91 12.04
CA ASP A 113 -1.62 -8.54 11.40
C ASP A 113 -2.76 -7.57 11.08
N PHE A 114 -2.88 -6.50 11.85
CA PHE A 114 -3.90 -5.47 11.58
C PHE A 114 -3.81 -4.92 10.15
N PHE A 115 -2.63 -4.74 9.60
CA PHE A 115 -2.44 -4.18 8.26
C PHE A 115 -2.64 -5.21 7.15
N ARG A 116 -2.70 -6.49 7.47
CA ARG A 116 -2.96 -7.59 6.52
C ARG A 116 -4.45 -7.78 6.35
N ILE A 117 -4.92 -7.72 5.12
CA ILE A 117 -6.34 -7.84 4.80
C ILE A 117 -6.67 -9.29 4.47
N LYS A 118 -7.77 -9.80 5.04
CA LYS A 118 -8.27 -11.15 4.76
C LYS A 118 -9.19 -11.16 3.53
N ASP A 119 -10.10 -10.20 3.49
CA ASP A 119 -11.10 -10.03 2.43
C ASP A 119 -11.56 -8.56 2.35
N SER A 120 -12.48 -8.27 1.45
CA SER A 120 -12.99 -6.91 1.25
C SER A 120 -13.74 -6.35 2.45
N LYS A 121 -14.44 -7.21 3.19
CA LYS A 121 -15.14 -6.81 4.41
C LYS A 121 -14.17 -6.39 5.50
N ASP A 122 -13.10 -7.16 5.69
CA ASP A 122 -12.04 -6.85 6.66
C ASP A 122 -11.36 -5.50 6.36
N LEU A 123 -11.13 -5.16 5.09
CA LEU A 123 -10.62 -3.85 4.70
C LEU A 123 -11.59 -2.73 5.10
N HIS A 124 -12.86 -2.90 4.77
CA HIS A 124 -13.90 -1.92 5.06
C HIS A 124 -14.06 -1.71 6.57
N ASP A 125 -14.20 -2.79 7.34
CA ASP A 125 -14.36 -2.75 8.80
C ASP A 125 -13.15 -2.05 9.47
N LYS A 126 -11.92 -2.29 9.00
CA LYS A 126 -10.72 -1.64 9.51
C LYS A 126 -10.67 -0.15 9.20
N ILE A 127 -11.07 0.25 7.99
CA ILE A 127 -11.15 1.67 7.63
C ILE A 127 -12.22 2.36 8.48
N GLU A 128 -13.40 1.76 8.63
CA GLU A 128 -14.46 2.33 9.46
C GLU A 128 -14.05 2.46 10.93
N LEU A 129 -13.38 1.45 11.48
CA LEU A 129 -12.83 1.52 12.83
C LEU A 129 -11.92 2.73 12.99
N LEU A 130 -10.99 2.94 12.07
CA LEU A 130 -10.01 4.03 12.16
C LEU A 130 -10.61 5.42 11.88
N GLU A 131 -11.70 5.50 11.10
CA GLU A 131 -12.42 6.76 10.88
C GLU A 131 -13.28 7.14 12.08
N ASN A 132 -13.81 6.15 12.79
CA ASN A 132 -14.69 6.36 13.94
C ASN A 132 -13.93 6.47 15.28
N ASP A 133 -12.70 5.94 15.35
CA ASP A 133 -11.86 5.98 16.56
C ASP A 133 -10.48 6.59 16.24
N HIS A 134 -10.38 7.89 16.53
CA HIS A 134 -9.13 8.63 16.34
C HIS A 134 -7.98 8.10 17.22
N THR A 135 -8.27 7.58 18.41
CA THR A 135 -7.25 7.00 19.29
C THR A 135 -6.66 5.75 18.68
N GLU A 136 -7.52 4.89 18.13
CA GLU A 136 -7.08 3.69 17.43
C GLU A 136 -6.30 4.03 16.14
N TYR A 137 -6.74 5.05 15.39
CA TYR A 137 -5.98 5.56 14.24
C TYR A 137 -4.56 5.96 14.63
N LEU A 138 -4.39 6.77 15.69
CA LEU A 138 -3.08 7.18 16.19
C LEU A 138 -2.26 5.99 16.70
N HIS A 139 -2.91 5.03 17.36
CA HIS A 139 -2.25 3.81 17.82
C HIS A 139 -1.68 3.01 16.65
N LYS A 140 -2.46 2.74 15.59
CA LYS A 140 -1.98 2.02 14.40
C LYS A 140 -0.89 2.78 13.67
N LYS A 141 -1.02 4.10 13.58
CA LYS A 141 0.05 4.93 13.00
C LYS A 141 1.34 4.83 13.80
N ASN A 142 1.28 4.87 15.13
CA ASN A 142 2.46 4.72 15.98
C ASN A 142 3.10 3.33 15.87
N LEU A 143 2.30 2.26 15.72
CA LEU A 143 2.82 0.92 15.43
C LEU A 143 3.61 0.90 14.12
N LEU A 144 3.09 1.53 13.08
CA LEU A 144 3.77 1.63 11.78
C LEU A 144 5.06 2.45 11.89
N ASP A 145 5.02 3.61 12.54
CA ASP A 145 6.18 4.48 12.75
C ASP A 145 7.30 3.76 13.54
N ASN A 146 6.94 2.97 14.55
CA ASN A 146 7.89 2.17 15.33
C ASN A 146 8.51 1.05 14.48
N MET A 147 7.70 0.37 13.67
CA MET A 147 8.20 -0.64 12.74
C MET A 147 9.19 -0.03 11.73
N LEU A 148 8.88 1.15 11.18
CA LEU A 148 9.76 1.86 10.26
C LEU A 148 11.08 2.24 10.91
N LYS A 149 11.05 2.74 12.15
CA LYS A 149 12.25 3.07 12.90
C LYS A 149 13.15 1.86 13.11
N LEU A 150 12.58 0.75 13.55
CA LEU A 150 13.34 -0.50 13.79
C LEU A 150 13.92 -1.06 12.49
N SER A 151 13.16 -1.03 11.39
CA SER A 151 13.58 -1.60 10.12
C SER A 151 14.59 -0.73 9.36
N TYR A 152 14.51 0.59 9.48
CA TYR A 152 15.27 1.53 8.65
C TYR A 152 16.50 2.08 9.37
N TYR A 153 16.42 2.27 10.69
CA TYR A 153 17.53 2.89 11.45
C TYR A 153 18.46 1.86 12.08
N ASP A 154 17.97 0.67 12.41
CA ASP A 154 18.80 -0.40 12.94
C ASP A 154 19.62 -1.10 11.84
N GLY A 155 19.19 -1.02 10.58
CA GLY A 155 19.88 -1.64 9.44
C GLY A 155 19.94 -3.18 9.50
N SER A 156 19.59 -3.79 10.63
CA SER A 156 19.70 -5.23 10.87
C SER A 156 18.86 -6.03 9.87
N ARG A 157 17.63 -5.62 9.64
CA ARG A 157 16.70 -6.32 8.75
C ARG A 157 16.99 -6.11 7.27
N LEU A 158 17.48 -4.93 6.89
CA LEU A 158 17.98 -4.67 5.54
C LEU A 158 19.25 -5.49 5.26
N ASN A 159 20.12 -5.62 6.25
CA ASN A 159 21.31 -6.47 6.16
C ASN A 159 20.96 -7.95 6.05
N GLU A 160 19.98 -8.46 6.84
CA GLU A 160 19.51 -9.83 6.72
C GLU A 160 18.91 -10.13 5.34
N VAL A 161 18.03 -9.27 4.83
CA VAL A 161 17.44 -9.44 3.50
C VAL A 161 18.51 -9.35 2.40
N ALA A 162 19.45 -8.41 2.51
CA ALA A 162 20.56 -8.28 1.56
C ALA A 162 21.49 -9.52 1.61
N ILE A 163 21.81 -10.02 2.79
CA ILE A 163 22.64 -11.23 2.95
C ILE A 163 21.91 -12.46 2.41
N LEU A 164 20.63 -12.65 2.71
CA LEU A 164 19.85 -13.76 2.18
C LEU A 164 19.74 -13.69 0.65
N THR A 165 19.49 -12.50 0.09
CA THR A 165 19.43 -12.30 -1.36
C THR A 165 20.79 -12.55 -2.02
N LEU A 166 21.88 -12.10 -1.41
CA LEU A 166 23.23 -12.35 -1.92
C LEU A 166 23.59 -13.83 -1.87
N ASN A 167 23.27 -14.54 -0.79
CA ASN A 167 23.49 -15.98 -0.66
C ASN A 167 22.67 -16.75 -1.72
N GLU A 168 21.40 -16.40 -1.95
CA GLU A 168 20.62 -17.02 -3.02
C GLU A 168 21.19 -16.76 -4.41
N ILE A 169 21.82 -15.62 -4.65
CA ILE A 169 22.49 -15.31 -5.92
C ILE A 169 23.77 -16.13 -6.05
N VAL A 170 24.59 -16.19 -4.99
CA VAL A 170 25.86 -16.94 -5.00
C VAL A 170 25.63 -18.44 -5.19
N ASP A 171 24.63 -19.01 -4.51
CA ASP A 171 24.30 -20.44 -4.62
C ASP A 171 23.73 -20.84 -5.99
N LYS A 172 23.23 -19.88 -6.76
CA LYS A 172 22.68 -20.11 -8.11
C LYS A 172 23.65 -19.73 -9.24
N TRP A 173 24.81 -19.21 -8.91
CA TRP A 173 25.81 -18.84 -9.90
C TRP A 173 26.75 -20.02 -10.16
N PRO A 174 26.88 -20.51 -11.42
CA PRO A 174 27.76 -21.61 -11.76
C PRO A 174 29.23 -21.26 -11.64
#